data_40a98ef3fa0d04a4128a9635c055b9e1
#
_entry.id   40a98ef3fa0d04a4128a9635c055b9e1
#
_cell.length_a   1.000
_cell.length_b   1.000
_cell.length_c   1.000
_cell.angle_alpha   90.00
_cell.angle_beta   90.00
_cell.angle_gamma   90.00
#
_symmetry.space_group_name_H-M   'P 1'
#
loop_
_entity.id
_entity.type
_entity.pdbx_description
1 polymer ?
#
loop_
_entity_poly.entity_id
_entity_poly.type
_entity_poly.pdbx_seq_one_letter_code
_entity_poly.pdbx_strand_id
1 'polypeptide(L)'
;ISGILMTYFRVLPVGTRPSAQARNRAYLLTDDWDDWFKFSTLYTLVIYDEDGERHSIGGVKIGQFAMADDQRRPNIPNDFDELDDRFFSLGQDDSYYDALNKIGSEIRDRVLSGLRDVANDPALFDRALGEKVTGTSLLRSVDRSTVTGQFHRIAQGGARLTNYEFSYTARRRSRRIGPMSLAFTVAPESYPPTNVHVLIGRNGVGKTTLLNDMTRAIVDS
;
A
#
# COMPACT_ATOMS: atom_id res chain seq x y z
N ILE A 1 -1.72 -31.85 -12.54
CA ILE A 1 -2.20 -31.59 -11.17
C ILE A 1 -1.06 -30.84 -10.52
N SER A 2 -1.09 -29.51 -10.64
CA SER A 2 -0.10 -28.63 -10.01
C SER A 2 -0.39 -28.65 -8.51
N GLY A 3 0.54 -29.18 -7.73
CA GLY A 3 0.44 -29.17 -6.29
C GLY A 3 0.46 -27.73 -5.80
N ILE A 4 -0.54 -27.33 -5.05
CA ILE A 4 -0.63 -26.04 -4.40
C ILE A 4 0.55 -25.95 -3.44
N LEU A 5 1.55 -25.15 -3.79
CA LEU A 5 2.70 -24.87 -2.95
C LEU A 5 2.25 -24.06 -1.74
N MET A 6 2.30 -24.66 -0.57
CA MET A 6 1.89 -24.00 0.67
C MET A 6 2.92 -22.95 1.06
N THR A 7 2.54 -21.66 0.99
CA THR A 7 3.35 -20.59 1.57
C THR A 7 3.29 -20.73 3.08
N TYR A 8 4.43 -20.99 3.68
CA TYR A 8 4.57 -21.28 5.10
C TYR A 8 5.35 -20.15 5.76
N PHE A 9 4.77 -19.54 6.78
CA PHE A 9 5.39 -18.42 7.49
C PHE A 9 6.32 -18.91 8.58
N ARG A 10 7.47 -18.27 8.69
CA ARG A 10 8.42 -18.44 9.79
C ARG A 10 8.86 -17.08 10.33
N VAL A 11 8.75 -16.92 11.64
CA VAL A 11 9.26 -15.75 12.35
C VAL A 11 10.72 -15.96 12.69
N LEU A 12 11.55 -14.99 12.34
CA LEU A 12 12.97 -14.99 12.69
C LEU A 12 13.28 -13.86 13.68
N PRO A 13 14.06 -14.13 14.73
CA PRO A 13 14.51 -13.12 15.68
C PRO A 13 15.32 -12.00 15.03
N VAL A 14 15.42 -10.86 15.71
CA VAL A 14 16.25 -9.71 15.30
C VAL A 14 17.65 -10.16 14.94
N GLY A 15 18.19 -9.70 13.83
CA GLY A 15 19.54 -10.01 13.36
C GLY A 15 19.73 -11.38 12.73
N THR A 16 18.68 -12.22 12.73
CA THR A 16 18.73 -13.55 12.09
C THR A 16 18.38 -13.44 10.59
N ARG A 17 19.03 -14.26 9.78
CA ARG A 17 18.78 -14.31 8.33
C ARG A 17 18.16 -15.64 7.93
N PRO A 18 17.30 -15.67 6.90
CA PRO A 18 16.85 -16.93 6.29
C PRO A 18 18.02 -17.78 5.81
N SER A 19 17.81 -19.11 5.76
CA SER A 19 18.80 -20.02 5.17
C SER A 19 19.07 -19.70 3.70
N ALA A 20 20.30 -19.87 3.26
CA ALA A 20 20.66 -19.77 1.82
C ALA A 20 19.95 -20.82 0.93
N GLN A 21 19.38 -21.88 1.54
CA GLN A 21 18.61 -22.91 0.87
C GLN A 21 17.10 -22.72 1.04
N ALA A 22 16.66 -21.51 1.48
CA ALA A 22 15.24 -21.23 1.65
C ALA A 22 14.51 -21.32 0.30
N ARG A 23 13.37 -22.04 0.30
CA ARG A 23 12.48 -22.21 -0.86
C ARG A 23 11.05 -22.31 -0.36
N ASN A 24 10.10 -21.84 -1.15
CA ASN A 24 8.66 -21.92 -0.90
C ASN A 24 8.28 -21.50 0.53
N ARG A 25 8.81 -20.37 0.99
CA ARG A 25 8.64 -19.94 2.39
C ARG A 25 8.63 -18.42 2.53
N ALA A 26 7.75 -17.94 3.36
CA ALA A 26 7.69 -16.56 3.79
C ALA A 26 8.35 -16.40 5.17
N TYR A 27 9.20 -15.42 5.32
CA TYR A 27 9.88 -15.08 6.57
C TYR A 27 9.44 -13.73 7.08
N LEU A 28 9.05 -13.68 8.33
CA LEU A 28 8.81 -12.46 9.09
C LEU A 28 10.07 -12.16 9.92
N LEU A 29 10.90 -11.27 9.43
CA LEU A 29 12.11 -10.85 10.13
C LEU A 29 11.70 -9.84 11.20
N THR A 30 11.89 -10.21 12.45
CA THR A 30 11.55 -9.36 13.58
C THR A 30 12.40 -8.09 13.57
N ASP A 31 11.75 -6.94 13.70
CA ASP A 31 12.40 -5.66 13.88
C ASP A 31 12.45 -5.30 15.38
N ASP A 32 13.47 -4.57 15.82
CA ASP A 32 13.59 -4.06 17.19
C ASP A 32 12.96 -2.67 17.35
N TRP A 33 12.41 -2.11 16.29
CA TRP A 33 11.69 -0.85 16.31
C TRP A 33 10.54 -0.87 17.32
N ASP A 34 10.46 0.19 18.09
CA ASP A 34 9.48 0.38 19.14
C ASP A 34 8.64 1.64 18.88
N ASP A 35 7.35 1.47 18.79
CA ASP A 35 6.41 2.58 18.64
C ASP A 35 6.09 3.18 20.02
N TRP A 36 6.68 4.36 20.29
CA TRP A 36 6.48 5.14 21.51
C TRP A 36 6.86 4.37 22.81
N PHE A 37 7.88 3.51 22.76
CA PHE A 37 8.27 2.64 23.88
C PHE A 37 7.12 1.76 24.39
N LYS A 38 6.10 1.53 23.55
CA LYS A 38 4.89 0.82 23.94
C LYS A 38 4.67 -0.46 23.16
N PHE A 39 4.81 -0.42 21.84
CA PHE A 39 4.56 -1.57 20.98
C PHE A 39 5.72 -1.83 20.01
N SER A 40 6.09 -3.09 19.87
CA SER A 40 7.10 -3.60 18.94
C SER A 40 6.42 -4.60 18.00
N THR A 41 5.74 -4.11 16.98
CA THR A 41 4.88 -4.91 16.09
C THR A 41 5.45 -5.07 14.69
N LEU A 42 6.58 -4.40 14.38
CA LEU A 42 7.15 -4.35 13.05
C LEU A 42 7.93 -5.63 12.71
N TYR A 43 7.68 -6.13 11.51
CA TYR A 43 8.40 -7.21 10.84
C TYR A 43 8.70 -6.81 9.41
N THR A 44 9.78 -7.33 8.85
CA THR A 44 10.04 -7.26 7.41
C THR A 44 9.66 -8.59 6.78
N LEU A 45 8.73 -8.56 5.82
CA LEU A 45 8.33 -9.75 5.07
C LEU A 45 9.26 -9.99 3.88
N VAL A 46 9.79 -11.21 3.80
CA VAL A 46 10.60 -11.71 2.69
C VAL A 46 10.07 -13.06 2.26
N ILE A 47 9.90 -13.26 0.96
CA ILE A 47 9.41 -14.51 0.37
C ILE A 47 10.54 -15.13 -0.46
N TYR A 48 10.70 -16.43 -0.33
CA TYR A 48 11.51 -17.25 -1.23
C TYR A 48 10.57 -18.13 -2.03
N ASP A 49 10.63 -18.03 -3.35
CA ASP A 49 9.81 -18.83 -4.25
C ASP A 49 10.34 -20.28 -4.38
N GLU A 50 9.77 -21.05 -5.31
CA GLU A 50 10.13 -22.43 -5.56
C GLU A 50 11.56 -22.59 -6.10
N ASP A 51 12.05 -21.60 -6.83
CA ASP A 51 13.42 -21.57 -7.37
C ASP A 51 14.44 -21.09 -6.33
N GLY A 52 13.96 -20.54 -5.20
CA GLY A 52 14.78 -19.95 -4.14
C GLY A 52 15.16 -18.50 -4.43
N GLU A 53 14.47 -17.85 -5.39
CA GLU A 53 14.62 -16.42 -5.59
C GLU A 53 14.02 -15.64 -4.41
N ARG A 54 14.75 -14.63 -3.96
CA ARG A 54 14.38 -13.82 -2.80
C ARG A 54 13.59 -12.58 -3.23
N HIS A 55 12.35 -12.49 -2.81
CA HIS A 55 11.49 -11.32 -2.99
C HIS A 55 11.38 -10.52 -1.69
N SER A 56 11.86 -9.28 -1.70
CA SER A 56 11.71 -8.36 -0.56
C SER A 56 10.38 -7.64 -0.68
N ILE A 57 9.45 -7.93 0.24
CA ILE A 57 8.09 -7.39 0.20
C ILE A 57 8.03 -6.04 0.90
N GLY A 58 8.50 -5.98 2.14
CA GLY A 58 8.52 -4.74 2.90
C GLY A 58 8.06 -4.90 4.35
N GLY A 59 7.84 -3.77 4.99
CA GLY A 59 7.41 -3.70 6.38
C GLY A 59 5.94 -4.10 6.54
N VAL A 60 5.65 -4.93 7.53
CA VAL A 60 4.31 -5.27 7.98
C VAL A 60 4.26 -5.20 9.49
N LYS A 61 3.23 -4.56 10.04
CA LYS A 61 2.96 -4.57 11.48
C LYS A 61 1.87 -5.56 11.79
N ILE A 62 2.08 -6.36 12.83
CA ILE A 62 1.11 -7.34 13.32
C ILE A 62 0.61 -6.88 14.67
N GLY A 63 -0.70 -6.76 14.81
CA GLY A 63 -1.40 -6.51 16.06
C GLY A 63 -2.05 -7.77 16.62
N GLN A 64 -2.45 -7.71 17.87
CA GLN A 64 -3.21 -8.76 18.54
C GLN A 64 -4.39 -8.11 19.26
N PHE A 65 -5.56 -8.74 19.17
CA PHE A 65 -6.73 -8.32 19.95
C PHE A 65 -6.52 -8.54 21.44
N ALA A 66 -7.01 -7.63 22.24
CA ALA A 66 -6.93 -7.67 23.69
C ALA A 66 -5.50 -7.86 24.24
N MET A 67 -4.53 -7.16 23.66
CA MET A 67 -3.17 -7.13 24.23
C MET A 67 -3.19 -6.59 25.66
N ALA A 68 -2.51 -7.27 26.56
CA ALA A 68 -2.33 -6.79 27.93
C ALA A 68 -1.57 -5.45 27.96
N ASP A 69 -1.79 -4.63 28.99
CA ASP A 69 -1.18 -3.30 29.07
C ASP A 69 0.36 -3.30 29.13
N ASP A 70 0.97 -4.39 29.60
CA ASP A 70 2.41 -4.65 29.64
C ASP A 70 2.95 -5.44 28.45
N GLN A 71 2.05 -5.96 27.60
CA GLN A 71 2.43 -6.70 26.39
C GLN A 71 2.88 -5.74 25.29
N ARG A 72 4.15 -5.82 24.91
CA ARG A 72 4.74 -4.95 23.87
C ARG A 72 4.67 -5.57 22.47
N ARG A 73 4.69 -6.89 22.37
CA ARG A 73 4.74 -7.63 21.10
C ARG A 73 3.62 -8.66 21.04
N PRO A 74 2.97 -8.84 19.87
CA PRO A 74 1.99 -9.89 19.71
C PRO A 74 2.64 -11.27 19.86
N ASN A 75 1.93 -12.22 20.49
CA ASN A 75 2.40 -13.57 20.72
C ASN A 75 2.09 -14.48 19.52
N ILE A 76 2.66 -14.13 18.35
CA ILE A 76 2.49 -14.94 17.13
C ILE A 76 3.30 -16.25 17.23
N PRO A 77 2.82 -17.36 16.64
CA PRO A 77 3.60 -18.57 16.53
C PRO A 77 4.90 -18.38 15.75
N ASN A 78 5.94 -19.15 16.07
CA ASN A 78 7.20 -19.08 15.31
C ASN A 78 7.05 -19.60 13.87
N ASP A 79 6.19 -20.60 13.67
CA ASP A 79 5.86 -21.19 12.37
C ASP A 79 4.34 -21.35 12.28
N PHE A 80 3.75 -20.95 11.13
CA PHE A 80 2.30 -21.05 10.90
C PHE A 80 1.99 -20.95 9.41
N ASP A 81 0.81 -21.40 9.01
CA ASP A 81 0.26 -21.23 7.68
C ASP A 81 -0.68 -20.03 7.62
N GLU A 82 -1.42 -19.80 8.69
CA GLU A 82 -2.34 -18.69 8.86
C GLU A 82 -2.38 -18.25 10.33
N LEU A 83 -2.44 -16.95 10.58
CA LEU A 83 -2.71 -16.40 11.91
C LEU A 83 -4.17 -16.61 12.27
N ASP A 84 -4.43 -16.99 13.52
CA ASP A 84 -5.78 -17.15 14.01
C ASP A 84 -6.51 -15.81 14.26
N ASP A 85 -7.75 -15.87 14.71
CA ASP A 85 -8.65 -14.72 14.88
C ASP A 85 -8.24 -13.72 15.96
N ARG A 86 -7.22 -14.03 16.75
CA ARG A 86 -6.60 -13.12 17.73
C ARG A 86 -5.69 -12.08 17.09
N PHE A 87 -5.29 -12.26 15.84
CA PHE A 87 -4.29 -11.41 15.17
C PHE A 87 -4.87 -10.67 13.99
N PHE A 88 -4.19 -9.59 13.62
CA PHE A 88 -4.42 -8.81 12.41
C PHE A 88 -3.13 -8.12 11.99
N SER A 89 -3.00 -7.76 10.73
CA SER A 89 -1.79 -7.11 10.23
C SER A 89 -2.09 -5.95 9.30
N LEU A 90 -1.08 -5.12 9.04
CA LEU A 90 -1.14 -4.02 8.08
C LEU A 90 0.22 -3.83 7.42
N GLY A 91 0.28 -3.91 6.09
CA GLY A 91 1.43 -3.44 5.32
C GLY A 91 1.68 -1.95 5.59
N GLN A 92 2.93 -1.54 5.73
CA GLN A 92 3.27 -0.20 6.19
C GLN A 92 3.46 0.82 5.06
N ASP A 93 3.45 0.35 3.82
CA ASP A 93 3.64 1.19 2.64
C ASP A 93 2.89 0.59 1.45
N ASP A 94 2.51 1.40 0.48
CA ASP A 94 1.86 0.92 -0.74
C ASP A 94 2.77 0.01 -1.59
N SER A 95 4.09 0.17 -1.48
CA SER A 95 5.08 -0.71 -2.11
C SER A 95 5.03 -2.14 -1.58
N TYR A 96 4.58 -2.36 -0.33
CA TYR A 96 4.34 -3.70 0.23
C TYR A 96 3.30 -4.47 -0.60
N TYR A 97 2.16 -3.85 -0.86
CA TYR A 97 1.07 -4.44 -1.66
C TYR A 97 1.45 -4.57 -3.13
N ASP A 98 2.15 -3.57 -3.68
CA ASP A 98 2.64 -3.59 -5.06
C ASP A 98 3.68 -4.71 -5.29
N ALA A 99 4.57 -4.95 -4.32
CA ALA A 99 5.52 -6.05 -4.37
C ALA A 99 4.82 -7.42 -4.36
N LEU A 100 3.76 -7.59 -3.56
CA LEU A 100 2.93 -8.79 -3.57
C LEU A 100 2.24 -8.99 -4.92
N ASN A 101 1.69 -7.93 -5.52
CA ASN A 101 1.08 -7.99 -6.85
C ASN A 101 2.06 -8.43 -7.93
N LYS A 102 3.33 -8.00 -7.86
CA LYS A 102 4.37 -8.38 -8.82
C LYS A 102 4.76 -9.85 -8.75
N ILE A 103 4.68 -10.48 -7.60
CA ILE A 103 4.94 -11.92 -7.46
C ILE A 103 3.80 -12.73 -8.06
N GLY A 104 2.56 -12.24 -7.95
CA GLY A 104 1.38 -12.90 -8.50
C GLY A 104 0.22 -12.99 -7.51
N SER A 105 -0.99 -13.10 -8.06
CA SER A 105 -2.23 -13.06 -7.28
C SER A 105 -2.34 -14.20 -6.26
N GLU A 106 -1.88 -15.39 -6.59
CA GLU A 106 -1.98 -16.55 -5.70
C GLU A 106 -1.16 -16.35 -4.41
N ILE A 107 0.09 -15.89 -4.55
CA ILE A 107 0.96 -15.61 -3.40
C ILE A 107 0.45 -14.40 -2.62
N ARG A 108 0.05 -13.33 -3.32
CA ARG A 108 -0.55 -12.15 -2.70
C ARG A 108 -1.73 -12.51 -1.82
N ASP A 109 -2.73 -13.19 -2.39
CA ASP A 109 -3.97 -13.51 -1.69
C ASP A 109 -3.70 -14.42 -0.48
N ARG A 110 -2.79 -15.37 -0.63
CA ARG A 110 -2.36 -16.24 0.46
C ARG A 110 -1.64 -15.48 1.57
N VAL A 111 -0.75 -14.54 1.22
CA VAL A 111 -0.04 -13.72 2.21
C VAL A 111 -0.99 -12.81 2.95
N LEU A 112 -1.86 -12.09 2.24
CA LEU A 112 -2.80 -11.15 2.85
C LEU A 112 -3.82 -11.88 3.73
N SER A 113 -4.33 -13.02 3.30
CA SER A 113 -5.22 -13.86 4.13
C SER A 113 -4.47 -14.47 5.30
N GLY A 114 -3.32 -15.09 5.05
CA GLY A 114 -2.54 -15.79 6.09
C GLY A 114 -2.03 -14.86 7.20
N LEU A 115 -1.74 -13.61 6.89
CA LEU A 115 -1.39 -12.58 7.87
C LEU A 115 -2.59 -11.80 8.39
N ARG A 116 -3.81 -12.06 7.87
CA ARG A 116 -5.04 -11.35 8.23
C ARG A 116 -4.90 -9.84 8.06
N ASP A 117 -4.53 -9.45 6.85
CA ASP A 117 -4.28 -8.04 6.52
C ASP A 117 -5.57 -7.23 6.51
N VAL A 118 -5.59 -6.11 7.26
CA VAL A 118 -6.79 -5.27 7.44
C VAL A 118 -7.10 -4.41 6.22
N ALA A 119 -6.15 -4.15 5.33
CA ALA A 119 -6.46 -3.50 4.07
C ALA A 119 -7.14 -4.46 3.10
N ASN A 120 -6.89 -5.76 3.22
CA ASN A 120 -7.58 -6.79 2.44
C ASN A 120 -9.00 -7.08 2.97
N ASP A 121 -9.23 -6.95 4.28
CA ASP A 121 -10.50 -7.23 4.97
C ASP A 121 -11.02 -5.99 5.72
N PRO A 122 -11.92 -5.19 5.11
CA PRO A 122 -12.49 -3.99 5.76
C PRO A 122 -13.25 -4.28 7.07
N ALA A 123 -13.91 -5.44 7.18
CA ALA A 123 -14.63 -5.80 8.41
C ALA A 123 -13.68 -6.10 9.56
N LEU A 124 -12.54 -6.72 9.25
CA LEU A 124 -11.45 -6.92 10.20
C LEU A 124 -10.82 -5.58 10.59
N PHE A 125 -10.69 -4.63 9.65
CA PHE A 125 -10.18 -3.30 9.95
C PHE A 125 -11.07 -2.57 10.95
N ASP A 126 -12.39 -2.56 10.74
CA ASP A 126 -13.34 -1.93 11.66
C ASP A 126 -13.23 -2.51 13.08
N ARG A 127 -13.05 -3.82 13.21
CA ARG A 127 -12.81 -4.46 14.51
C ARG A 127 -11.48 -4.03 15.12
N ALA A 128 -10.41 -4.01 14.33
CA ALA A 128 -9.07 -3.65 14.78
C ALA A 128 -8.96 -2.19 15.23
N LEU A 129 -9.79 -1.29 14.72
CA LEU A 129 -9.80 0.12 15.12
C LEU A 129 -10.12 0.34 16.61
N GLY A 130 -10.77 -0.61 17.28
CA GLY A 130 -11.00 -0.60 18.73
C GLY A 130 -9.78 -0.87 19.58
N GLU A 131 -8.71 -1.43 19.00
CA GLU A 131 -7.52 -1.82 19.73
C GLU A 131 -6.50 -0.67 19.88
N LYS A 132 -5.91 -0.53 21.08
CA LYS A 132 -4.88 0.50 21.34
C LYS A 132 -3.67 0.35 20.41
N VAL A 133 -3.27 -0.89 20.10
CA VAL A 133 -2.12 -1.19 19.25
C VAL A 133 -2.34 -0.68 17.81
N THR A 134 -3.57 -0.68 17.32
CA THR A 134 -3.89 -0.16 15.98
C THR A 134 -3.57 1.32 15.87
N GLY A 135 -4.11 2.15 16.77
CA GLY A 135 -3.88 3.60 16.73
C GLY A 135 -2.45 4.01 17.08
N THR A 136 -1.81 3.30 18.03
CA THR A 136 -0.48 3.68 18.52
C THR A 136 0.65 3.18 17.61
N SER A 137 0.46 2.02 16.98
CA SER A 137 1.52 1.36 16.20
C SER A 137 1.14 1.20 14.73
N LEU A 138 0.11 0.44 14.37
CA LEU A 138 -0.18 0.11 12.97
C LEU A 138 -0.46 1.37 12.13
N LEU A 139 -1.23 2.30 12.67
CA LEU A 139 -1.62 3.56 12.01
C LEU A 139 -0.70 4.75 12.37
N ARG A 140 0.48 4.51 12.95
CA ARG A 140 1.38 5.60 13.33
C ARG A 140 1.82 6.47 12.15
N SER A 141 2.08 5.84 11.01
CA SER A 141 2.58 6.48 9.78
C SER A 141 1.64 6.30 8.59
N VAL A 142 0.45 5.75 8.83
CA VAL A 142 -0.54 5.42 7.79
C VAL A 142 -1.90 5.95 8.22
N ASP A 143 -2.53 6.75 7.38
CA ASP A 143 -3.87 7.26 7.62
C ASP A 143 -4.93 6.19 7.34
N ARG A 144 -6.06 6.26 8.06
CA ARG A 144 -7.21 5.36 7.85
C ARG A 144 -7.73 5.40 6.42
N SER A 145 -7.80 6.58 5.82
CA SER A 145 -8.21 6.76 4.43
C SER A 145 -7.27 6.07 3.44
N THR A 146 -5.97 6.05 3.73
CA THR A 146 -4.98 5.32 2.94
C THR A 146 -5.21 3.81 3.01
N VAL A 147 -5.53 3.27 4.21
CA VAL A 147 -5.82 1.84 4.38
C VAL A 147 -7.07 1.44 3.59
N THR A 148 -8.19 2.18 3.78
CA THR A 148 -9.47 1.85 3.13
C THR A 148 -9.53 2.21 1.65
N GLY A 149 -8.67 3.09 1.19
CA GLY A 149 -8.60 3.55 -0.20
C GLY A 149 -7.46 2.87 -0.97
N GLN A 150 -6.27 3.45 -0.91
CA GLN A 150 -5.14 3.02 -1.74
C GLN A 150 -4.69 1.60 -1.42
N PHE A 151 -4.45 1.28 -0.14
CA PHE A 151 -3.96 -0.04 0.25
C PHE A 151 -4.99 -1.12 -0.08
N HIS A 152 -6.27 -0.89 0.24
CA HIS A 152 -7.34 -1.82 -0.11
C HIS A 152 -7.38 -2.10 -1.60
N ARG A 153 -7.35 -1.05 -2.45
CA ARG A 153 -7.36 -1.22 -3.91
C ARG A 153 -6.17 -2.03 -4.42
N ILE A 154 -4.95 -1.73 -3.94
CA ILE A 154 -3.75 -2.47 -4.37
C ILE A 154 -3.79 -3.90 -3.84
N ALA A 155 -4.24 -4.13 -2.60
CA ALA A 155 -4.43 -5.45 -2.02
C ALA A 155 -5.38 -6.32 -2.86
N GLN A 156 -6.40 -5.73 -3.48
CA GLN A 156 -7.31 -6.40 -4.41
C GLN A 156 -6.75 -6.54 -5.85
N GLY A 157 -5.47 -6.28 -6.05
CA GLY A 157 -4.82 -6.39 -7.37
C GLY A 157 -4.96 -5.15 -8.25
N GLY A 158 -5.52 -4.06 -7.72
CA GLY A 158 -5.61 -2.79 -8.43
C GLY A 158 -4.26 -2.08 -8.56
N ALA A 159 -4.16 -1.17 -9.52
CA ALA A 159 -2.95 -0.39 -9.73
C ALA A 159 -2.76 0.67 -8.63
N ARG A 160 -1.50 0.95 -8.29
CA ARG A 160 -1.15 2.11 -7.49
C ARG A 160 -1.56 3.39 -8.21
N LEU A 161 -2.27 4.29 -7.53
CA LEU A 161 -2.53 5.62 -8.05
C LEU A 161 -1.33 6.52 -7.75
N THR A 162 -0.88 7.23 -8.77
CA THR A 162 0.22 8.19 -8.67
C THR A 162 -0.30 9.61 -8.68
N ASN A 163 0.39 10.50 -7.98
CA ASN A 163 0.18 11.93 -8.14
C ASN A 163 0.66 12.34 -9.53
N TYR A 164 -0.14 13.18 -10.18
CA TYR A 164 0.24 13.81 -11.46
C TYR A 164 0.35 15.30 -11.27
N GLU A 165 1.45 15.84 -11.74
CA GLU A 165 1.64 17.28 -11.85
C GLU A 165 2.12 17.61 -13.25
N PHE A 166 1.38 18.45 -13.94
CA PHE A 166 1.77 18.89 -15.28
C PHE A 166 1.33 20.33 -15.52
N SER A 167 2.02 21.01 -16.39
CA SER A 167 1.66 22.34 -16.83
C SER A 167 1.54 22.38 -18.35
N TYR A 168 0.59 23.17 -18.82
CA TYR A 168 0.40 23.41 -20.23
C TYR A 168 0.48 24.91 -20.50
N THR A 169 1.34 25.34 -21.44
CA THR A 169 1.43 26.71 -21.88
C THR A 169 0.89 26.80 -23.31
N ALA A 170 -0.22 27.52 -23.45
CA ALA A 170 -0.86 27.73 -24.74
C ALA A 170 0.04 28.50 -25.68
N ARG A 171 0.12 28.10 -26.97
CA ARG A 171 0.82 28.84 -28.00
C ARG A 171 0.20 30.21 -28.17
N ARG A 172 1.04 31.27 -28.19
CA ARG A 172 0.58 32.63 -28.39
C ARG A 172 0.01 32.80 -29.80
N ARG A 173 -1.30 33.03 -29.91
CA ARG A 173 -2.00 33.19 -31.19
C ARG A 173 -2.13 34.60 -31.65
N SER A 174 -1.90 35.62 -30.78
CA SER A 174 -1.99 37.04 -31.11
C SER A 174 -1.07 37.84 -30.21
N ARG A 175 -0.57 38.95 -30.71
CA ARG A 175 0.19 39.92 -29.88
C ARG A 175 -0.66 40.61 -28.80
N ARG A 176 -2.00 40.57 -28.96
CA ARG A 176 -2.95 41.22 -28.03
C ARG A 176 -3.35 40.29 -26.86
N ILE A 177 -3.05 38.97 -26.94
CA ILE A 177 -3.40 37.98 -25.92
C ILE A 177 -2.10 37.55 -25.26
N GLY A 178 -2.01 37.73 -23.94
CA GLY A 178 -0.86 37.22 -23.17
C GLY A 178 -0.73 35.72 -23.23
N PRO A 179 0.44 35.16 -22.93
CA PRO A 179 0.61 33.74 -22.80
C PRO A 179 -0.29 33.24 -21.66
N MET A 180 -0.98 32.11 -21.88
CA MET A 180 -1.79 31.46 -20.85
C MET A 180 -1.10 30.17 -20.46
N SER A 181 -0.81 30.03 -19.18
CA SER A 181 -0.29 28.77 -18.60
C SER A 181 -1.29 28.21 -17.60
N LEU A 182 -1.53 26.91 -17.69
CA LEU A 182 -2.39 26.17 -16.78
C LEU A 182 -1.52 25.14 -16.07
N ALA A 183 -1.62 25.07 -14.75
CA ALA A 183 -0.98 24.04 -13.95
C ALA A 183 -2.06 23.11 -13.38
N PHE A 184 -1.79 21.82 -13.40
CA PHE A 184 -2.68 20.78 -12.93
C PHE A 184 -1.92 19.93 -11.94
N THR A 185 -2.49 19.76 -10.75
CA THR A 185 -2.00 18.82 -9.75
C THR A 185 -3.15 17.86 -9.44
N VAL A 186 -2.93 16.58 -9.66
CA VAL A 186 -3.89 15.52 -9.36
C VAL A 186 -3.32 14.67 -8.26
N ALA A 187 -3.92 14.77 -7.07
CA ALA A 187 -3.61 13.92 -5.92
C ALA A 187 -4.74 12.91 -5.75
N PRO A 188 -4.46 11.59 -5.90
CA PRO A 188 -5.46 10.56 -5.65
C PRO A 188 -6.04 10.69 -4.24
N GLU A 189 -7.34 10.40 -4.12
CA GLU A 189 -8.05 10.36 -2.83
C GLU A 189 -8.06 11.68 -2.05
N SER A 190 -7.72 12.80 -2.68
CA SER A 190 -7.81 14.12 -2.06
C SER A 190 -9.27 14.56 -1.87
N TYR A 191 -9.52 15.33 -0.82
CA TYR A 191 -10.81 15.96 -0.59
C TYR A 191 -10.63 17.47 -0.45
N PRO A 192 -11.21 18.28 -1.34
CA PRO A 192 -12.02 17.89 -2.51
C PRO A 192 -11.20 17.17 -3.58
N PRO A 193 -11.88 16.39 -4.48
CA PRO A 193 -11.20 15.68 -5.56
C PRO A 193 -10.42 16.63 -6.47
N THR A 194 -9.16 16.28 -6.78
CA THR A 194 -8.28 17.07 -7.65
C THR A 194 -8.21 16.56 -9.08
N ASN A 195 -8.93 15.47 -9.41
CA ASN A 195 -9.00 14.87 -10.73
C ASN A 195 -10.07 15.47 -11.65
N VAL A 196 -10.83 16.46 -11.15
CA VAL A 196 -11.86 17.18 -11.91
C VAL A 196 -11.49 18.66 -12.00
N HIS A 197 -11.23 19.14 -13.21
CA HIS A 197 -10.92 20.54 -13.48
C HIS A 197 -12.02 21.13 -14.38
N VAL A 198 -12.54 22.30 -14.01
CA VAL A 198 -13.63 22.95 -14.72
C VAL A 198 -13.15 24.24 -15.37
N LEU A 199 -13.29 24.34 -16.69
CA LEU A 199 -12.96 25.53 -17.46
C LEU A 199 -14.21 26.36 -17.73
N ILE A 200 -14.32 27.51 -17.11
CA ILE A 200 -15.47 28.44 -17.22
C ILE A 200 -15.08 29.66 -18.03
N GLY A 201 -15.95 30.14 -18.89
CA GLY A 201 -15.74 31.37 -19.68
C GLY A 201 -16.89 31.60 -20.67
N ARG A 202 -16.98 32.82 -21.21
CA ARG A 202 -17.99 33.20 -22.21
C ARG A 202 -17.86 32.38 -23.50
N ASN A 203 -18.95 32.31 -24.28
CA ASN A 203 -18.90 31.70 -25.60
C ASN A 203 -17.92 32.48 -26.52
N GLY A 204 -17.18 31.75 -27.34
CA GLY A 204 -16.22 32.31 -28.27
C GLY A 204 -14.83 32.66 -27.69
N VAL A 205 -14.57 32.53 -26.39
CA VAL A 205 -13.24 32.83 -25.79
C VAL A 205 -12.16 31.79 -26.09
N GLY A 206 -12.49 30.69 -26.79
CA GLY A 206 -11.50 29.69 -27.19
C GLY A 206 -11.35 28.51 -26.28
N LYS A 207 -12.31 28.21 -25.37
CA LYS A 207 -12.26 27.04 -24.47
C LYS A 207 -12.02 25.72 -25.21
N THR A 208 -12.84 25.44 -26.23
CA THR A 208 -12.73 24.22 -27.04
C THR A 208 -11.39 24.12 -27.76
N THR A 209 -10.89 25.25 -28.26
CA THR A 209 -9.59 25.31 -28.94
C THR A 209 -8.45 24.98 -27.96
N LEU A 210 -8.51 25.55 -26.75
CA LEU A 210 -7.54 25.27 -25.69
C LEU A 210 -7.52 23.79 -25.31
N LEU A 211 -8.70 23.20 -25.08
CA LEU A 211 -8.81 21.76 -24.75
C LEU A 211 -8.27 20.88 -25.87
N ASN A 212 -8.59 21.18 -27.14
CA ASN A 212 -8.07 20.44 -28.27
C ASN A 212 -6.54 20.54 -28.39
N ASP A 213 -5.99 21.75 -28.18
CA ASP A 213 -4.53 21.94 -28.22
C ASP A 213 -3.82 21.21 -27.08
N MET A 214 -4.43 21.20 -25.87
CA MET A 214 -3.92 20.42 -24.74
C MET A 214 -3.94 18.93 -25.03
N THR A 215 -5.06 18.40 -25.54
CA THR A 215 -5.19 16.98 -25.89
C THR A 215 -4.12 16.57 -26.91
N ARG A 216 -3.91 17.36 -27.94
CA ARG A 216 -2.86 17.11 -28.95
C ARG A 216 -1.47 17.11 -28.32
N ALA A 217 -1.17 18.09 -27.45
CA ALA A 217 0.14 18.16 -26.78
C ALA A 217 0.42 16.93 -25.88
N ILE A 218 -0.61 16.31 -25.28
CA ILE A 218 -0.48 15.10 -24.48
C ILE A 218 -0.32 13.86 -25.35
N VAL A 219 -1.02 13.81 -26.50
CA VAL A 219 -0.97 12.63 -27.38
C VAL A 219 0.30 12.60 -28.23
N ASP A 220 0.85 13.76 -28.58
CA ASP A 220 2.03 13.93 -29.44
C ASP A 220 3.34 13.99 -28.63
N SER A 221 3.30 13.87 -27.29
CA SER A 221 4.45 13.89 -26.40
C SER A 221 4.94 12.47 -26.12
#